data_84a3183042069e03719500b1d832cf27
#
_entry.id   84a3183042069e03719500b1d832cf27
#
_cell.length_a   1.000
_cell.length_b   1.000
_cell.length_c   1.000
_cell.angle_alpha   90.00
_cell.angle_beta   90.00
_cell.angle_gamma   90.00
#
_symmetry.space_group_name_H-M   'P 1'
#
loop_
_entity.id
_entity.type
_entity.pdbx_description
1 polymer ?
#
loop_
_entity_poly.entity_id
_entity_poly.type
_entity_poly.pdbx_seq_one_letter_code
_entity_poly.pdbx_strand_id
1 'polypeptide(L)'
;PLNCLIDLRDDGCKLHAGSQFQTIDQAAVAKVLGLKPEQVEFHTMMAGGGFGRRAVPSSDYLAEAAQIAKAWRASGAKGPLKVVWSREDDIRGGYYRPMHLHRAEIGFDAEGKVLGWKHTIVGQSIITGTPFEAFMVKDGVDASMTEGIVDTPYALPVHLEVHHPTLNVPVLWWRSVGHTHTAFVMETLVDEIARASGQDPVAYRRALLGDK
;
A
#
# COMPACT_ATOMS: atom_id res chain seq x y z
N PRO A 1 18.16 0.45 -1.84
CA PRO A 1 17.90 1.64 -1.05
C PRO A 1 17.28 2.77 -1.87
N LEU A 2 16.41 3.57 -1.24
CA LEU A 2 15.82 4.74 -1.87
C LEU A 2 16.91 5.77 -2.18
N ASN A 3 16.80 6.42 -3.32
CA ASN A 3 17.77 7.42 -3.75
C ASN A 3 17.19 8.36 -4.79
N CYS A 4 17.76 9.55 -4.89
CA CYS A 4 17.51 10.45 -6.00
C CYS A 4 18.72 11.34 -6.28
N LEU A 5 18.80 11.87 -7.49
CA LEU A 5 19.71 12.96 -7.87
C LEU A 5 18.86 14.22 -8.05
N ILE A 6 19.24 15.30 -7.37
CA ILE A 6 18.55 16.58 -7.41
C ILE A 6 19.54 17.69 -7.78
N ASP A 7 19.20 18.47 -8.80
CA ASP A 7 19.98 19.64 -9.25
C ASP A 7 19.10 20.90 -9.11
N LEU A 8 19.26 21.58 -7.96
CA LEU A 8 18.54 22.81 -7.67
C LEU A 8 19.30 24.00 -8.28
N ARG A 9 18.61 24.75 -9.13
CA ARG A 9 19.09 25.92 -9.86
C ARG A 9 18.35 27.19 -9.39
N ASP A 10 18.74 28.33 -9.95
CA ASP A 10 18.10 29.61 -9.62
C ASP A 10 16.70 29.73 -10.20
N ASP A 11 16.44 29.08 -11.34
CA ASP A 11 15.19 29.12 -12.11
C ASP A 11 14.33 27.86 -12.00
N GLY A 12 14.83 26.79 -11.36
CA GLY A 12 14.12 25.54 -11.29
C GLY A 12 14.91 24.40 -10.65
N CYS A 13 14.41 23.20 -10.83
CA CYS A 13 15.00 21.99 -10.28
C CYS A 13 14.93 20.84 -11.30
N LYS A 14 16.01 20.09 -11.48
CA LYS A 14 15.99 18.79 -12.16
C LYS A 14 16.07 17.67 -11.15
N LEU A 15 15.16 16.71 -11.24
CA LEU A 15 15.04 15.58 -10.34
C LEU A 15 15.10 14.27 -11.12
N HIS A 16 16.00 13.38 -10.74
CA HIS A 16 16.12 12.04 -11.32
C HIS A 16 15.89 11.01 -10.20
N ALA A 17 14.80 10.27 -10.28
CA ALA A 17 14.44 9.27 -9.27
C ALA A 17 13.56 8.16 -9.85
N GLY A 18 13.62 6.97 -9.28
CA GLY A 18 12.61 5.96 -9.54
C GLY A 18 11.36 6.25 -8.71
N SER A 19 10.24 6.57 -9.36
CA SER A 19 8.98 6.91 -8.72
C SER A 19 7.83 6.10 -9.31
N GLN A 20 6.78 5.91 -8.52
CA GLN A 20 5.48 5.37 -8.92
C GLN A 20 4.37 6.44 -8.81
N PHE A 21 4.70 7.67 -8.33
CA PHE A 21 3.77 8.79 -8.13
C PHE A 21 4.36 10.11 -8.64
N GLN A 22 4.84 10.14 -9.86
CA GLN A 22 5.60 11.26 -10.45
C GLN A 22 4.96 12.62 -10.24
N THR A 23 3.65 12.76 -10.51
CA THR A 23 2.94 14.04 -10.39
C THR A 23 2.84 14.52 -8.93
N ILE A 24 2.60 13.60 -7.99
CA ILE A 24 2.56 13.91 -6.55
C ILE A 24 3.95 14.30 -6.08
N ASP A 25 4.96 13.55 -6.46
CA ASP A 25 6.36 13.78 -6.11
C ASP A 25 6.85 15.13 -6.65
N GLN A 26 6.52 15.46 -7.90
CA GLN A 26 6.85 16.74 -8.52
C GLN A 26 6.26 17.90 -7.72
N ALA A 27 4.97 17.81 -7.37
CA ALA A 27 4.28 18.84 -6.59
C ALA A 27 4.86 18.98 -5.17
N ALA A 28 5.21 17.86 -4.52
CA ALA A 28 5.81 17.85 -3.19
C ALA A 28 7.20 18.51 -3.19
N VAL A 29 8.06 18.17 -4.15
CA VAL A 29 9.38 18.79 -4.33
C VAL A 29 9.25 20.29 -4.62
N ALA A 30 8.37 20.67 -5.53
CA ALA A 30 8.09 22.08 -5.84
C ALA A 30 7.69 22.86 -4.59
N LYS A 31 6.78 22.33 -3.78
CA LYS A 31 6.33 22.92 -2.51
C LYS A 31 7.48 23.15 -1.52
N VAL A 32 8.36 22.15 -1.34
CA VAL A 32 9.52 22.25 -0.43
C VAL A 32 10.50 23.32 -0.90
N LEU A 33 10.73 23.41 -2.21
CA LEU A 33 11.67 24.37 -2.79
C LEU A 33 11.11 25.78 -2.96
N GLY A 34 9.79 25.96 -2.85
CA GLY A 34 9.11 27.22 -3.13
C GLY A 34 9.01 27.53 -4.62
N LEU A 35 8.97 26.51 -5.45
CA LEU A 35 8.84 26.55 -6.90
C LEU A 35 7.41 26.23 -7.34
N LYS A 36 7.09 26.56 -8.60
CA LYS A 36 5.90 26.02 -9.26
C LYS A 36 6.19 24.60 -9.76
N PRO A 37 5.19 23.70 -9.88
CA PRO A 37 5.40 22.34 -10.39
C PRO A 37 6.10 22.31 -11.76
N GLU A 38 5.79 23.26 -12.66
CA GLU A 38 6.37 23.36 -14.00
C GLU A 38 7.88 23.70 -13.99
N GLN A 39 8.38 24.21 -12.87
CA GLN A 39 9.80 24.51 -12.67
C GLN A 39 10.58 23.27 -12.15
N VAL A 40 9.89 22.16 -11.87
CA VAL A 40 10.51 20.90 -11.46
C VAL A 40 10.46 19.92 -12.63
N GLU A 41 11.59 19.75 -13.30
CA GLU A 41 11.78 18.80 -14.38
C GLU A 41 12.04 17.40 -13.76
N PHE A 42 11.03 16.53 -13.78
CA PHE A 42 11.10 15.19 -13.19
C PHE A 42 11.45 14.13 -14.22
N HIS A 43 12.62 13.51 -14.09
CA HIS A 43 13.06 12.38 -14.89
C HIS A 43 12.86 11.08 -14.13
N THR A 44 11.90 10.28 -14.57
CA THR A 44 11.67 8.95 -13.98
C THR A 44 12.75 7.99 -14.45
N MET A 45 13.53 7.53 -13.50
CA MET A 45 14.62 6.58 -13.73
C MET A 45 14.14 5.14 -13.53
N MET A 46 14.80 4.22 -14.22
CA MET A 46 14.60 2.80 -13.99
C MET A 46 14.99 2.44 -12.54
N ALA A 47 14.17 1.63 -11.89
CA ALA A 47 14.41 1.13 -10.55
C ALA A 47 14.40 -0.41 -10.56
N GLY A 48 15.14 -1.03 -9.65
CA GLY A 48 15.16 -2.48 -9.45
C GLY A 48 13.90 -3.04 -8.77
N GLY A 49 12.80 -2.30 -8.85
CA GLY A 49 11.51 -2.57 -8.26
C GLY A 49 11.05 -1.44 -7.34
N GLY A 50 9.75 -1.27 -7.22
CA GLY A 50 9.10 -0.28 -6.34
C GLY A 50 8.17 -0.95 -5.34
N PHE A 51 7.40 -1.94 -5.80
CA PHE A 51 6.48 -2.76 -5.00
C PHE A 51 5.46 -1.96 -4.19
N GLY A 52 5.12 -0.72 -4.62
CA GLY A 52 4.26 0.22 -3.91
C GLY A 52 5.02 1.21 -3.02
N ARG A 53 6.23 0.89 -2.54
CA ARG A 53 7.02 1.75 -1.64
C ARG A 53 7.44 3.07 -2.27
N ARG A 54 7.51 3.14 -3.60
CA ARG A 54 7.84 4.36 -4.34
C ARG A 54 6.61 5.18 -4.75
N ALA A 55 5.43 4.82 -4.23
CA ALA A 55 4.18 5.55 -4.36
C ALA A 55 3.76 6.05 -2.97
N VAL A 56 4.45 7.04 -2.42
CA VAL A 56 4.19 7.56 -1.08
C VAL A 56 3.48 8.90 -1.17
N PRO A 57 2.30 9.07 -0.54
CA PRO A 57 1.57 10.35 -0.59
C PRO A 57 2.36 11.53 -0.03
N SER A 58 3.26 11.29 0.92
CA SER A 58 4.15 12.31 1.50
C SER A 58 5.41 12.58 0.68
N SER A 59 5.69 11.77 -0.37
CA SER A 59 6.92 11.86 -1.18
C SER A 59 8.20 11.85 -0.32
N ASP A 60 8.23 11.06 0.75
CA ASP A 60 9.16 11.14 1.88
C ASP A 60 10.63 11.37 1.48
N TYR A 61 11.25 10.42 0.76
CA TYR A 61 12.66 10.50 0.39
C TYR A 61 12.97 11.61 -0.62
N LEU A 62 12.01 12.04 -1.42
CA LEU A 62 12.17 13.13 -2.39
C LEU A 62 12.00 14.50 -1.72
N ALA A 63 11.05 14.62 -0.80
CA ALA A 63 10.87 15.81 0.00
C ALA A 63 12.10 16.04 0.92
N GLU A 64 12.65 14.99 1.51
CA GLU A 64 13.90 15.04 2.25
C GLU A 64 15.07 15.50 1.36
N ALA A 65 15.23 14.91 0.19
CA ALA A 65 16.26 15.31 -0.76
C ALA A 65 16.13 16.78 -1.19
N ALA A 66 14.90 17.27 -1.37
CA ALA A 66 14.65 18.68 -1.68
C ALA A 66 15.05 19.60 -0.52
N GLN A 67 14.77 19.22 0.73
CA GLN A 67 15.22 19.97 1.92
C GLN A 67 16.75 20.01 2.03
N ILE A 68 17.42 18.88 1.81
CA ILE A 68 18.89 18.78 1.80
C ILE A 68 19.46 19.66 0.69
N ALA A 69 18.90 19.61 -0.53
CA ALA A 69 19.35 20.44 -1.65
C ALA A 69 19.19 21.94 -1.36
N LYS A 70 18.10 22.34 -0.70
CA LYS A 70 17.89 23.73 -0.27
C LYS A 70 18.94 24.17 0.74
N ALA A 71 19.23 23.35 1.73
CA ALA A 71 20.29 23.64 2.71
C ALA A 71 21.68 23.66 2.06
N TRP A 72 21.96 22.74 1.14
CA TRP A 72 23.20 22.67 0.35
C TRP A 72 23.45 23.96 -0.44
N ARG A 73 22.42 24.44 -1.17
CA ARG A 73 22.50 25.74 -1.87
C ARG A 73 22.72 26.93 -0.92
N ALA A 74 22.02 26.94 0.22
CA ALA A 74 22.14 27.99 1.22
C ALA A 74 23.55 28.08 1.83
N SER A 75 24.33 26.98 1.87
CA SER A 75 25.73 26.96 2.30
C SER A 75 26.71 27.53 1.26
N GLY A 76 26.21 27.96 0.09
CA GLY A 76 27.03 28.45 -1.02
C GLY A 76 27.53 27.36 -1.97
N ALA A 77 27.18 26.11 -1.73
CA ALA A 77 27.54 24.99 -2.61
C ALA A 77 26.75 25.03 -3.93
N LYS A 78 27.35 24.49 -4.98
CA LYS A 78 26.75 24.46 -6.34
C LYS A 78 26.81 23.05 -6.91
N GLY A 79 25.93 22.80 -7.88
CA GLY A 79 25.87 21.55 -8.64
C GLY A 79 24.86 20.54 -8.06
N PRO A 80 24.71 19.40 -8.73
CA PRO A 80 23.75 18.38 -8.35
C PRO A 80 24.17 17.65 -7.06
N LEU A 81 23.15 17.21 -6.31
CA LEU A 81 23.28 16.44 -5.09
C LEU A 81 22.64 15.07 -5.27
N LYS A 82 23.34 14.00 -4.95
CA LYS A 82 22.80 12.66 -4.89
C LYS A 82 22.55 12.26 -3.44
N VAL A 83 21.28 12.02 -3.10
CA VAL A 83 20.88 11.48 -1.80
C VAL A 83 20.66 9.98 -1.94
N VAL A 84 21.24 9.21 -1.05
CA VAL A 84 21.11 7.74 -1.01
C VAL A 84 20.91 7.33 0.43
N TRP A 85 19.78 6.67 0.69
CA TRP A 85 19.59 6.01 1.99
C TRP A 85 20.52 4.80 2.11
N SER A 86 21.01 4.51 3.29
CA SER A 86 21.64 3.23 3.56
C SER A 86 20.60 2.10 3.53
N ARG A 87 21.03 0.85 3.55
CA ARG A 87 20.11 -0.28 3.68
C ARG A 87 19.41 -0.25 5.04
N GLU A 88 20.10 0.14 6.07
CA GLU A 88 19.60 0.27 7.43
C GLU A 88 18.52 1.36 7.53
N ASP A 89 18.72 2.50 6.88
CA ASP A 89 17.73 3.57 6.82
C ASP A 89 16.48 3.11 6.04
N ASP A 90 16.68 2.44 4.92
CA ASP A 90 15.60 1.94 4.05
C ASP A 90 14.73 0.88 4.76
N ILE A 91 15.31 0.09 5.66
CA ILE A 91 14.61 -0.92 6.45
C ILE A 91 13.89 -0.29 7.66
N ARG A 92 14.52 0.66 8.33
CA ARG A 92 14.01 1.26 9.57
C ARG A 92 13.14 2.49 9.35
N GLY A 93 13.42 3.22 8.28
CA GLY A 93 12.71 4.45 7.94
C GLY A 93 11.48 4.23 7.06
N GLY A 94 10.60 5.21 7.05
CA GLY A 94 9.42 5.22 6.19
C GLY A 94 8.27 4.41 6.74
N TYR A 95 7.75 3.49 5.94
CA TYR A 95 6.45 2.87 6.18
C TYR A 95 6.55 1.34 6.22
N TYR A 96 5.60 0.73 6.94
CA TYR A 96 5.48 -0.71 7.09
C TYR A 96 4.18 -1.22 6.48
N ARG A 97 4.16 -2.47 6.06
CA ARG A 97 2.91 -3.16 5.77
C ARG A 97 2.11 -3.31 7.06
N PRO A 98 0.82 -2.96 7.11
CA PRO A 98 0.03 -3.11 8.32
C PRO A 98 -0.10 -4.59 8.71
N MET A 99 -0.15 -4.84 10.00
CA MET A 99 -0.53 -6.13 10.57
C MET A 99 -2.05 -6.23 10.59
N HIS A 100 -2.58 -7.39 10.20
CA HIS A 100 -4.01 -7.69 10.25
C HIS A 100 -4.29 -8.93 11.09
N LEU A 101 -5.29 -8.83 11.95
CA LEU A 101 -5.90 -9.97 12.64
C LEU A 101 -7.21 -10.31 11.92
N HIS A 102 -7.39 -11.57 11.61
CA HIS A 102 -8.64 -12.11 11.09
C HIS A 102 -9.27 -13.10 12.07
N ARG A 103 -10.55 -12.95 12.30
CA ARG A 103 -11.36 -13.93 13.03
C ARG A 103 -12.52 -14.33 12.13
N ALA A 104 -12.67 -15.64 11.89
CA ALA A 104 -13.78 -16.18 11.13
C ALA A 104 -14.54 -17.21 11.97
N GLU A 105 -15.87 -17.16 11.87
CA GLU A 105 -16.80 -18.18 12.40
C GLU A 105 -17.62 -18.67 11.21
N ILE A 106 -17.49 -19.96 10.87
CA ILE A 106 -18.06 -20.53 9.66
C ILE A 106 -18.91 -21.74 10.01
N GLY A 107 -20.18 -21.67 9.68
CA GLY A 107 -21.11 -22.81 9.75
C GLY A 107 -21.29 -23.44 8.36
N PHE A 108 -21.15 -24.76 8.29
CA PHE A 108 -21.37 -25.53 7.06
C PHE A 108 -22.03 -26.88 7.37
N ASP A 109 -22.71 -27.47 6.40
CA ASP A 109 -23.35 -28.78 6.52
C ASP A 109 -22.35 -29.95 6.30
N ALA A 110 -22.85 -31.17 6.40
CA ALA A 110 -22.03 -32.37 6.25
C ALA A 110 -21.41 -32.50 4.84
N GLU A 111 -22.03 -31.92 3.85
CA GLU A 111 -21.57 -31.86 2.46
C GLU A 111 -20.60 -30.71 2.21
N GLY A 112 -20.30 -29.89 3.23
CA GLY A 112 -19.39 -28.75 3.16
C GLY A 112 -19.99 -27.47 2.56
N LYS A 113 -21.31 -27.42 2.35
CA LYS A 113 -21.99 -26.19 1.91
C LYS A 113 -21.98 -25.17 3.03
N VAL A 114 -21.40 -24.01 2.78
CA VAL A 114 -21.35 -22.91 3.76
C VAL A 114 -22.74 -22.34 3.96
N LEU A 115 -23.23 -22.36 5.18
CA LEU A 115 -24.55 -21.85 5.61
C LEU A 115 -24.46 -20.41 6.14
N GLY A 116 -23.29 -20.03 6.68
CA GLY A 116 -23.00 -18.69 7.15
C GLY A 116 -21.52 -18.53 7.45
N TRP A 117 -21.04 -17.31 7.21
CA TRP A 117 -19.62 -16.96 7.46
C TRP A 117 -19.57 -15.56 8.05
N LYS A 118 -19.26 -15.46 9.34
CA LYS A 118 -18.94 -14.19 9.99
C LYS A 118 -17.42 -13.99 9.96
N HIS A 119 -16.98 -12.84 9.44
CA HIS A 119 -15.56 -12.51 9.31
C HIS A 119 -15.28 -11.14 9.90
N THR A 120 -14.34 -11.05 10.82
CA THR A 120 -13.89 -9.80 11.41
C THR A 120 -12.44 -9.54 11.05
N ILE A 121 -12.14 -8.35 10.54
CA ILE A 121 -10.78 -7.87 10.25
C ILE A 121 -10.45 -6.73 11.22
N VAL A 122 -9.30 -6.83 11.87
CA VAL A 122 -8.75 -5.75 12.71
C VAL A 122 -7.37 -5.38 12.20
N GLY A 123 -7.18 -4.11 11.81
CA GLY A 123 -5.90 -3.60 11.30
C GLY A 123 -5.95 -2.11 11.03
N GLN A 124 -4.77 -1.46 10.97
CA GLN A 124 -4.70 -0.04 10.62
C GLN A 124 -5.11 0.17 9.16
N SER A 125 -5.89 1.24 8.93
CA SER A 125 -6.12 1.74 7.58
C SER A 125 -4.82 2.30 6.99
N ILE A 126 -4.53 1.95 5.76
CA ILE A 126 -3.43 2.53 4.98
C ILE A 126 -3.87 3.78 4.19
N ILE A 127 -5.15 4.06 4.18
CA ILE A 127 -5.77 5.15 3.40
C ILE A 127 -6.14 6.34 4.30
N THR A 128 -6.56 6.09 5.55
CA THR A 128 -6.89 7.17 6.49
C THR A 128 -5.70 8.10 6.70
N GLY A 129 -5.94 9.41 6.63
CA GLY A 129 -4.92 10.46 6.71
C GLY A 129 -4.18 10.71 5.39
N THR A 130 -4.52 10.03 4.31
CA THR A 130 -3.98 10.28 2.96
C THR A 130 -4.94 11.10 2.11
N PRO A 131 -4.50 11.69 0.98
CA PRO A 131 -5.39 12.37 0.03
C PRO A 131 -6.47 11.46 -0.58
N PHE A 132 -6.37 10.16 -0.41
CA PHE A 132 -7.31 9.17 -0.96
C PHE A 132 -8.45 8.82 0.00
N GLU A 133 -8.40 9.29 1.25
CA GLU A 133 -9.38 8.95 2.29
C GLU A 133 -10.83 9.21 1.86
N ALA A 134 -11.09 10.40 1.29
CA ALA A 134 -12.43 10.79 0.86
C ALA A 134 -13.04 9.87 -0.21
N PHE A 135 -12.21 9.13 -0.95
CA PHE A 135 -12.64 8.24 -2.03
C PHE A 135 -12.70 6.77 -1.61
N MET A 136 -11.82 6.34 -0.70
CA MET A 136 -11.60 4.94 -0.38
C MET A 136 -12.05 4.54 1.04
N VAL A 137 -12.34 5.51 1.92
CA VAL A 137 -12.93 5.24 3.24
C VAL A 137 -14.39 5.64 3.22
N LYS A 138 -15.29 4.67 3.38
CA LYS A 138 -16.74 4.89 3.42
C LYS A 138 -17.30 4.25 4.69
N ASP A 139 -18.15 4.99 5.39
CA ASP A 139 -18.75 4.54 6.65
C ASP A 139 -17.73 4.01 7.67
N GLY A 140 -16.53 4.61 7.68
CA GLY A 140 -15.43 4.20 8.53
C GLY A 140 -14.66 2.95 8.07
N VAL A 141 -14.97 2.41 6.90
CA VAL A 141 -14.30 1.22 6.34
C VAL A 141 -13.35 1.63 5.21
N ASP A 142 -12.09 1.27 5.35
CA ASP A 142 -11.08 1.37 4.29
C ASP A 142 -11.31 0.24 3.28
N ALA A 143 -11.72 0.59 2.07
CA ALA A 143 -12.02 -0.36 1.01
C ALA A 143 -10.83 -1.26 0.65
N SER A 144 -9.60 -0.78 0.82
CA SER A 144 -8.40 -1.57 0.54
C SER A 144 -8.25 -2.78 1.48
N MET A 145 -8.83 -2.73 2.70
CA MET A 145 -8.79 -3.85 3.65
C MET A 145 -9.79 -4.96 3.32
N THR A 146 -10.76 -4.70 2.46
CA THR A 146 -11.83 -5.65 2.14
C THR A 146 -11.65 -6.31 0.77
N GLU A 147 -10.66 -5.86 -0.02
CA GLU A 147 -10.29 -6.48 -1.31
C GLU A 147 -10.13 -7.99 -1.16
N GLY A 148 -10.67 -8.75 -2.12
CA GLY A 148 -10.58 -10.22 -2.12
C GLY A 148 -11.60 -10.93 -1.22
N ILE A 149 -12.34 -10.20 -0.37
CA ILE A 149 -13.47 -10.75 0.39
C ILE A 149 -14.79 -10.25 -0.19
N VAL A 150 -14.95 -8.92 -0.31
CA VAL A 150 -16.21 -8.33 -0.83
C VAL A 150 -16.42 -8.61 -2.32
N ASP A 151 -15.35 -8.79 -3.06
CA ASP A 151 -15.31 -9.10 -4.50
C ASP A 151 -14.86 -10.55 -4.77
N THR A 152 -14.95 -11.43 -3.77
CA THR A 152 -14.59 -12.85 -3.94
C THR A 152 -15.38 -13.49 -5.08
N PRO A 153 -14.73 -14.30 -5.94
CA PRO A 153 -15.42 -15.05 -6.97
C PRO A 153 -16.25 -16.23 -6.42
N TYR A 154 -16.03 -16.58 -5.15
CA TYR A 154 -16.73 -17.70 -4.51
C TYR A 154 -18.14 -17.29 -4.09
N ALA A 155 -19.11 -18.17 -4.32
CA ALA A 155 -20.50 -18.01 -3.87
C ALA A 155 -20.62 -18.31 -2.37
N LEU A 156 -20.16 -17.39 -1.51
CA LEU A 156 -20.11 -17.53 -0.07
C LEU A 156 -20.97 -16.45 0.63
N PRO A 157 -21.76 -16.81 1.65
CA PRO A 157 -22.58 -15.87 2.42
C PRO A 157 -21.74 -15.20 3.52
N VAL A 158 -20.82 -14.30 3.14
CA VAL A 158 -19.91 -13.63 4.09
C VAL A 158 -20.55 -12.38 4.66
N HIS A 159 -20.63 -12.30 6.00
CA HIS A 159 -20.85 -11.08 6.76
C HIS A 159 -19.50 -10.56 7.26
N LEU A 160 -19.10 -9.36 6.81
CA LEU A 160 -17.78 -8.78 7.09
C LEU A 160 -17.90 -7.61 8.06
N GLU A 161 -17.08 -7.64 9.11
CA GLU A 161 -16.87 -6.55 10.05
C GLU A 161 -15.41 -6.08 9.97
N VAL A 162 -15.18 -4.76 9.99
CA VAL A 162 -13.84 -4.18 9.90
C VAL A 162 -13.63 -3.18 11.02
N HIS A 163 -12.47 -3.25 11.67
CA HIS A 163 -12.06 -2.32 12.74
C HIS A 163 -10.67 -1.75 12.46
N HIS A 164 -10.56 -0.42 12.56
CA HIS A 164 -9.32 0.33 12.32
C HIS A 164 -8.76 0.90 13.63
N PRO A 165 -7.92 0.16 14.38
CA PRO A 165 -7.22 0.73 15.53
C PRO A 165 -6.20 1.76 15.06
N THR A 166 -6.04 2.84 15.82
CA THR A 166 -4.96 3.80 15.62
C THR A 166 -3.75 3.37 16.42
N LEU A 167 -2.66 3.01 15.73
CA LEU A 167 -1.40 2.62 16.34
C LEU A 167 -0.30 3.60 15.90
N ASN A 168 0.71 3.79 16.74
CA ASN A 168 1.84 4.66 16.43
C ASN A 168 2.90 3.91 15.60
N VAL A 169 2.47 3.31 14.50
CA VAL A 169 3.32 2.66 13.51
C VAL A 169 2.94 3.20 12.13
N PRO A 170 3.84 3.80 11.37
CA PRO A 170 3.54 4.31 10.05
C PRO A 170 3.30 3.15 9.08
N VAL A 171 2.10 3.06 8.53
CA VAL A 171 1.70 2.02 7.58
C VAL A 171 1.45 2.58 6.20
N LEU A 172 1.67 1.75 5.19
CA LEU A 172 1.43 2.08 3.79
C LEU A 172 1.06 0.81 3.02
N TRP A 173 0.54 1.02 1.82
CA TRP A 173 0.37 -0.06 0.85
C TRP A 173 1.70 -0.63 0.37
N TRP A 174 1.68 -1.89 0.05
CA TRP A 174 2.72 -2.63 -0.63
C TRP A 174 2.08 -3.51 -1.69
N ARG A 175 2.87 -4.12 -2.55
CA ARG A 175 2.40 -5.06 -3.57
C ARG A 175 1.25 -5.92 -3.05
N SER A 176 0.17 -6.05 -3.84
CA SER A 176 -1.07 -6.77 -3.55
C SER A 176 -2.00 -6.11 -2.52
N VAL A 177 -1.61 -4.98 -1.93
CA VAL A 177 -2.45 -4.17 -1.01
C VAL A 177 -3.28 -5.05 -0.05
N GLY A 178 -4.61 -4.99 -0.12
CA GLY A 178 -5.51 -5.80 0.72
C GLY A 178 -5.44 -7.29 0.43
N HIS A 179 -5.30 -7.69 -0.83
CA HIS A 179 -5.15 -9.10 -1.19
C HIS A 179 -3.98 -9.82 -0.52
N THR A 180 -3.01 -9.08 0.02
CA THR A 180 -1.89 -9.67 0.77
C THR A 180 -2.34 -10.49 1.97
N HIS A 181 -3.31 -9.99 2.75
CA HIS A 181 -3.82 -10.68 3.92
C HIS A 181 -5.10 -11.46 3.62
N THR A 182 -6.00 -10.90 2.81
CA THR A 182 -7.30 -11.51 2.53
C THR A 182 -7.17 -12.77 1.68
N ALA A 183 -6.32 -12.79 0.66
CA ALA A 183 -6.12 -13.97 -0.17
C ALA A 183 -5.59 -15.16 0.66
N PHE A 184 -4.59 -14.92 1.51
CA PHE A 184 -4.09 -15.96 2.40
C PHE A 184 -5.20 -16.51 3.30
N VAL A 185 -5.95 -15.63 3.97
CA VAL A 185 -6.97 -16.04 4.94
C VAL A 185 -8.14 -16.74 4.25
N MET A 186 -8.66 -16.18 3.16
CA MET A 186 -9.80 -16.78 2.46
C MET A 186 -9.44 -18.16 1.90
N GLU A 187 -8.29 -18.29 1.25
CA GLU A 187 -7.88 -19.55 0.64
C GLU A 187 -7.56 -20.62 1.68
N THR A 188 -6.94 -20.26 2.81
CA THR A 188 -6.70 -21.23 3.89
C THR A 188 -7.98 -21.68 4.56
N LEU A 189 -8.93 -20.79 4.80
CA LEU A 189 -10.24 -21.14 5.39
C LEU A 189 -11.07 -22.01 4.43
N VAL A 190 -11.04 -21.75 3.13
CA VAL A 190 -11.68 -22.62 2.12
C VAL A 190 -11.06 -24.02 2.13
N ASP A 191 -9.73 -24.11 2.25
CA ASP A 191 -9.04 -25.41 2.41
C ASP A 191 -9.45 -26.15 3.69
N GLU A 192 -9.61 -25.41 4.80
CA GLU A 192 -10.02 -26.01 6.08
C GLU A 192 -11.44 -26.58 6.00
N ILE A 193 -12.38 -25.88 5.35
CA ILE A 193 -13.74 -26.37 5.14
C ILE A 193 -13.72 -27.63 4.25
N ALA A 194 -12.97 -27.58 3.13
CA ALA A 194 -12.86 -28.74 2.24
C ALA A 194 -12.33 -29.98 2.97
N ARG A 195 -11.29 -29.83 3.78
CA ARG A 195 -10.75 -30.92 4.60
C ARG A 195 -11.74 -31.42 5.66
N ALA A 196 -12.42 -30.49 6.35
CA ALA A 196 -13.37 -30.85 7.40
C ALA A 196 -14.61 -31.58 6.85
N SER A 197 -14.99 -31.31 5.59
CA SER A 197 -16.06 -32.01 4.88
C SER A 197 -15.57 -33.20 4.04
N GLY A 198 -14.28 -33.58 4.12
CA GLY A 198 -13.70 -34.74 3.41
C GLY A 198 -13.60 -34.56 1.90
N GLN A 199 -13.60 -33.32 1.41
CA GLN A 199 -13.55 -33.01 -0.02
C GLN A 199 -12.13 -32.67 -0.50
N ASP A 200 -11.87 -32.91 -1.77
CA ASP A 200 -10.67 -32.41 -2.44
C ASP A 200 -10.71 -30.88 -2.55
N PRO A 201 -9.67 -30.15 -2.09
CA PRO A 201 -9.68 -28.68 -2.08
C PRO A 201 -9.84 -28.03 -3.46
N VAL A 202 -9.39 -28.67 -4.54
CA VAL A 202 -9.56 -28.16 -5.90
C VAL A 202 -10.98 -28.36 -6.38
N ALA A 203 -11.55 -29.54 -6.16
CA ALA A 203 -12.95 -29.83 -6.49
C ALA A 203 -13.90 -28.91 -5.73
N TYR A 204 -13.64 -28.68 -4.44
CA TYR A 204 -14.41 -27.80 -3.60
C TYR A 204 -14.41 -26.36 -4.12
N ARG A 205 -13.24 -25.79 -4.46
CA ARG A 205 -13.16 -24.44 -5.06
C ARG A 205 -13.90 -24.32 -6.39
N ARG A 206 -13.77 -25.33 -7.24
CA ARG A 206 -14.51 -25.36 -8.51
C ARG A 206 -16.02 -25.30 -8.30
N ALA A 207 -16.53 -26.01 -7.30
CA ALA A 207 -17.94 -25.96 -6.94
C ALA A 207 -18.38 -24.57 -6.42
N LEU A 208 -17.50 -23.89 -5.64
CA LEU A 208 -17.78 -22.54 -5.13
C LEU A 208 -17.77 -21.47 -6.21
N LEU A 209 -17.07 -21.66 -7.33
CA LEU A 209 -17.03 -20.66 -8.43
C LEU A 209 -18.36 -20.61 -9.20
N GLY A 210 -19.17 -21.67 -9.14
CA GLY A 210 -20.42 -21.76 -9.91
C GLY A 210 -20.18 -21.81 -11.43
N ASP A 211 -21.26 -21.74 -12.17
CA ASP A 211 -21.25 -21.64 -13.65
C ASP A 211 -21.09 -20.16 -14.06
N LYS A 212 -19.89 -19.61 -13.94
CA LYS A 212 -19.55 -18.27 -14.46
C LYS A 212 -18.75 -18.38 -15.73
#